data_786f38c3eb58a99a4b938789c51c7e96
#
_entry.id   786f38c3eb58a99a4b938789c51c7e96
#
_cell.length_a   1.000
_cell.length_b   1.000
_cell.length_c   1.000
_cell.angle_alpha   90.00
_cell.angle_beta   90.00
_cell.angle_gamma   90.00
#
_symmetry.space_group_name_H-M   'P 1'
#
loop_
_entity.id
_entity.type
_entity.pdbx_description
1 polymer ?
#
loop_
_entity_poly.entity_id
_entity_poly.type
_entity_poly.pdbx_seq_one_letter_code
_entity_poly.pdbx_strand_id
1 'polypeptide(L)'
;MGRITFYEDKNFQGRSYDCSSDCSDFSGHLSRSGSCRVESGCFMAYERPAYAGSQVFLRRGEYPDFQRMSSMSGMMGMTNMDNVRSCRFIPMHRGQFRMRIYEKENFGGQMHEMMDDCDNMMERYRMSECQSCNVMDGHWLMYEQPSYRGRMMYMRPGEYRSMRDAGTSGSTRFNSFRRIMDMC
;
A
#
# COMPACT_ATOMS: atom_id res chain seq x y z
N MET A 1 -17.34 -2.85 6.32
CA MET A 1 -16.31 -2.02 6.96
C MET A 1 -15.31 -2.92 7.68
N GLY A 2 -14.12 -2.44 7.85
CA GLY A 2 -13.09 -3.21 8.50
C GLY A 2 -12.91 -2.85 9.98
N ARG A 3 -12.04 -3.58 10.66
CA ARG A 3 -11.61 -3.27 12.01
C ARG A 3 -10.15 -3.63 12.19
N ILE A 4 -9.35 -2.65 12.63
CA ILE A 4 -7.95 -2.80 12.95
C ILE A 4 -7.67 -2.16 14.31
N THR A 5 -6.88 -2.84 15.15
CA THR A 5 -6.45 -2.33 16.44
C THR A 5 -4.95 -2.12 16.42
N PHE A 6 -4.51 -0.88 16.67
CA PHE A 6 -3.09 -0.54 16.82
C PHE A 6 -2.70 -0.52 18.28
N TYR A 7 -1.48 -0.99 18.58
CA TYR A 7 -0.92 -1.02 19.92
C TYR A 7 0.38 -0.22 19.97
N GLU A 8 0.63 0.45 21.09
CA GLU A 8 1.84 1.25 21.25
C GLU A 8 3.12 0.44 21.11
N ASP A 9 3.15 -0.73 21.70
CA ASP A 9 4.36 -1.54 21.75
C ASP A 9 4.23 -2.79 20.88
N LYS A 10 5.34 -3.46 20.64
CA LYS A 10 5.33 -4.75 19.97
C LYS A 10 4.57 -5.80 20.78
N ASN A 11 4.19 -6.88 20.13
CA ASN A 11 3.47 -8.00 20.75
C ASN A 11 2.15 -7.58 21.40
N PHE A 12 1.46 -6.60 20.79
CA PHE A 12 0.13 -6.16 21.20
C PHE A 12 0.07 -5.62 22.63
N GLN A 13 1.13 -4.93 23.03
CA GLN A 13 1.25 -4.38 24.38
C GLN A 13 1.06 -2.86 24.37
N GLY A 14 0.77 -2.31 25.56
CA GLY A 14 0.56 -0.89 25.75
C GLY A 14 -0.87 -0.47 25.40
N ARG A 15 -1.07 0.85 25.29
CA ARG A 15 -2.38 1.39 24.92
C ARG A 15 -2.73 0.98 23.50
N SER A 16 -4.04 0.89 23.25
CA SER A 16 -4.54 0.50 21.93
C SER A 16 -5.52 1.54 21.40
N TYR A 17 -5.68 1.52 20.07
CA TYR A 17 -6.63 2.38 19.37
C TYR A 17 -7.27 1.59 18.21
N ASP A 18 -8.60 1.56 18.17
CA ASP A 18 -9.36 0.88 17.14
C ASP A 18 -9.73 1.83 16.02
N CYS A 19 -9.55 1.38 14.79
CA CYS A 19 -9.98 2.09 13.59
C CYS A 19 -10.90 1.19 12.77
N SER A 20 -11.95 1.77 12.20
CA SER A 20 -12.82 1.07 11.26
C SER A 20 -12.87 1.75 9.89
N SER A 21 -12.22 2.90 9.76
CA SER A 21 -12.17 3.71 8.55
C SER A 21 -10.82 4.42 8.48
N ASP A 22 -10.69 5.35 7.53
CA ASP A 22 -9.48 6.16 7.42
C ASP A 22 -9.22 6.95 8.70
N CYS A 23 -7.98 6.97 9.14
CA CYS A 23 -7.52 7.79 10.25
C CYS A 23 -6.23 8.50 9.85
N SER A 24 -6.29 9.82 9.75
CA SER A 24 -5.17 10.61 9.24
C SER A 24 -4.05 10.84 10.26
N ASP A 25 -4.31 10.64 11.55
CA ASP A 25 -3.31 10.88 12.57
C ASP A 25 -3.68 10.17 13.88
N PHE A 26 -2.81 9.28 14.34
CA PHE A 26 -2.98 8.56 15.60
C PHE A 26 -2.43 9.33 16.81
N SER A 27 -1.76 10.46 16.61
CA SER A 27 -1.02 11.15 17.67
C SER A 27 -1.88 11.55 18.86
N GLY A 28 -3.18 11.78 18.65
CA GLY A 28 -4.12 12.08 19.73
C GLY A 28 -4.53 10.87 20.57
N HIS A 29 -4.20 9.68 20.15
CA HIS A 29 -4.63 8.42 20.78
C HIS A 29 -3.48 7.57 21.29
N LEU A 30 -2.37 7.54 20.55
CA LEU A 30 -1.19 6.72 20.87
C LEU A 30 0.07 7.56 20.75
N SER A 31 1.03 7.32 21.68
CA SER A 31 2.35 7.96 21.62
C SER A 31 3.21 7.40 20.50
N ARG A 32 3.00 6.14 20.17
CA ARG A 32 3.72 5.36 19.14
C ARG A 32 2.86 4.19 18.72
N SER A 33 3.29 3.48 17.71
CA SER A 33 2.55 2.31 17.21
C SER A 33 3.54 1.25 16.76
N GLY A 34 3.60 0.13 17.47
CA GLY A 34 4.57 -0.94 17.26
C GLY A 34 4.00 -2.25 16.74
N SER A 35 2.69 -2.47 16.89
CA SER A 35 2.02 -3.68 16.46
C SER A 35 0.55 -3.41 16.15
N CYS A 36 -0.10 -4.35 15.48
CA CYS A 36 -1.53 -4.26 15.24
C CYS A 36 -2.17 -5.64 15.00
N ARG A 37 -3.49 -5.67 15.13
CA ARG A 37 -4.33 -6.79 14.71
C ARG A 37 -5.39 -6.29 13.75
N VAL A 38 -5.50 -6.94 12.59
CA VAL A 38 -6.58 -6.70 11.65
C VAL A 38 -7.61 -7.80 11.85
N GLU A 39 -8.76 -7.46 12.41
CA GLU A 39 -9.83 -8.42 12.67
C GLU A 39 -10.68 -8.66 11.43
N SER A 40 -10.90 -7.61 10.65
CA SER A 40 -11.65 -7.71 9.40
C SER A 40 -11.24 -6.59 8.45
N GLY A 41 -11.38 -6.83 7.16
CA GLY A 41 -11.05 -5.85 6.13
C GLY A 41 -9.57 -5.83 5.79
N CYS A 42 -9.24 -4.91 4.90
CA CYS A 42 -7.85 -4.63 4.50
C CYS A 42 -7.56 -3.15 4.73
N PHE A 43 -6.31 -2.88 5.10
CA PHE A 43 -5.88 -1.52 5.40
C PHE A 43 -4.52 -1.24 4.77
N MET A 44 -4.28 0.03 4.48
CA MET A 44 -2.95 0.53 4.19
C MET A 44 -2.49 1.35 5.37
N ALA A 45 -1.34 1.01 5.95
CA ALA A 45 -0.77 1.73 7.07
C ALA A 45 0.41 2.58 6.61
N TYR A 46 0.56 3.77 7.22
CA TYR A 46 1.55 4.76 6.81
C TYR A 46 2.40 5.18 7.99
N GLU A 47 3.68 5.40 7.74
CA GLU A 47 4.65 5.76 8.77
C GLU A 47 4.40 7.13 9.38
N ARG A 48 3.88 8.07 8.60
CA ARG A 48 3.64 9.45 9.04
C ARG A 48 2.16 9.81 8.96
N PRO A 49 1.74 10.89 9.66
CA PRO A 49 0.40 11.42 9.52
C PRO A 49 0.07 11.83 8.08
N ALA A 50 -1.20 11.99 7.82
CA ALA A 50 -1.72 12.39 6.51
C ALA A 50 -1.31 11.45 5.37
N TYR A 51 -1.21 10.16 5.68
CA TYR A 51 -0.95 9.10 4.69
C TYR A 51 0.37 9.33 3.95
N ALA A 52 1.41 9.68 4.70
CA ALA A 52 2.73 9.98 4.17
C ALA A 52 3.77 8.98 4.66
N GLY A 53 4.91 8.97 3.98
CA GLY A 53 6.03 8.09 4.32
C GLY A 53 5.85 6.68 3.78
N SER A 54 6.63 5.75 4.34
CA SER A 54 6.55 4.35 3.97
C SER A 54 5.17 3.79 4.28
N GLN A 55 4.70 2.90 3.43
CA GLN A 55 3.37 2.33 3.58
C GLN A 55 3.41 0.81 3.46
N VAL A 56 2.47 0.15 4.13
CA VAL A 56 2.39 -1.31 4.14
C VAL A 56 0.95 -1.75 4.02
N PHE A 57 0.72 -2.79 3.21
CA PHE A 57 -0.58 -3.43 3.07
C PHE A 57 -0.81 -4.42 4.20
N LEU A 58 -1.94 -4.28 4.88
CA LEU A 58 -2.33 -5.14 6.00
C LEU A 58 -3.65 -5.82 5.70
N ARG A 59 -3.61 -7.11 5.48
CA ARG A 59 -4.81 -7.94 5.39
C ARG A 59 -5.14 -8.51 6.77
N ARG A 60 -6.27 -9.18 6.90
CA ARG A 60 -6.67 -9.85 8.14
C ARG A 60 -5.52 -10.68 8.71
N GLY A 61 -5.19 -10.48 9.98
CA GLY A 61 -4.11 -11.18 10.64
C GLY A 61 -3.50 -10.39 11.78
N GLU A 62 -2.42 -10.93 12.32
CA GLU A 62 -1.68 -10.34 13.41
C GLU A 62 -0.30 -9.90 12.93
N TYR A 63 0.11 -8.70 13.38
CA TYR A 63 1.39 -8.09 13.01
C TYR A 63 2.08 -7.66 14.30
N PRO A 64 2.88 -8.55 14.91
CA PRO A 64 3.39 -8.36 16.27
C PRO A 64 4.53 -7.34 16.37
N ASP A 65 5.19 -7.02 15.25
CA ASP A 65 6.32 -6.09 15.30
C ASP A 65 6.52 -5.43 13.93
N PHE A 66 6.18 -4.15 13.83
CA PHE A 66 6.33 -3.41 12.57
C PHE A 66 7.80 -3.27 12.14
N GLN A 67 8.73 -3.35 13.06
CA GLN A 67 10.16 -3.27 12.72
C GLN A 67 10.71 -4.58 12.13
N ARG A 68 9.93 -5.65 12.15
CA ARG A 68 10.33 -6.96 11.64
C ARG A 68 9.34 -7.55 10.63
N MET A 69 8.61 -6.71 9.93
CA MET A 69 7.60 -7.17 8.96
C MET A 69 8.20 -7.98 7.82
N SER A 70 9.40 -7.61 7.37
CA SER A 70 10.06 -8.29 6.26
C SER A 70 10.47 -9.73 6.57
N SER A 71 10.57 -10.10 7.85
CA SER A 71 10.95 -11.45 8.28
C SER A 71 9.73 -12.37 8.51
N MET A 72 8.51 -11.86 8.40
CA MET A 72 7.31 -12.66 8.61
C MET A 72 7.06 -13.58 7.42
N SER A 73 6.93 -14.87 7.70
CA SER A 73 6.71 -15.87 6.65
C SER A 73 5.36 -15.67 5.95
N GLY A 74 5.32 -15.86 4.63
CA GLY A 74 4.11 -15.75 3.83
C GLY A 74 3.71 -14.33 3.47
N MET A 75 4.49 -13.31 3.88
CA MET A 75 4.19 -11.91 3.58
C MET A 75 5.20 -11.35 2.58
N MET A 76 4.91 -11.56 1.30
CA MET A 76 5.76 -11.02 0.23
C MET A 76 5.63 -9.50 0.15
N GLY A 77 6.75 -8.84 -0.11
CA GLY A 77 6.78 -7.39 -0.31
C GLY A 77 6.63 -6.55 0.95
N MET A 78 6.70 -7.15 2.13
CA MET A 78 6.60 -6.40 3.38
C MET A 78 7.90 -5.68 3.69
N THR A 79 7.80 -4.40 4.04
CA THR A 79 8.94 -3.59 4.48
C THR A 79 8.81 -3.31 5.97
N ASN A 80 9.97 -3.21 6.64
CA ASN A 80 9.98 -2.85 8.05
C ASN A 80 9.61 -1.37 8.20
N MET A 81 8.89 -1.07 9.28
CA MET A 81 8.46 0.30 9.61
C MET A 81 8.82 0.61 11.06
N ASP A 82 9.35 1.80 11.30
CA ASP A 82 9.68 2.21 12.66
C ASP A 82 8.44 2.55 13.47
N ASN A 83 7.42 3.07 12.80
CA ASN A 83 6.21 3.55 13.45
C ASN A 83 5.08 3.61 12.42
N VAL A 84 3.85 3.55 12.89
CA VAL A 84 2.65 3.78 12.07
C VAL A 84 1.85 4.91 12.69
N ARG A 85 1.49 5.90 11.87
CA ARG A 85 0.79 7.10 12.36
C ARG A 85 -0.52 7.41 11.66
N SER A 86 -0.79 6.74 10.55
CA SER A 86 -2.06 6.89 9.84
C SER A 86 -2.42 5.60 9.10
N CYS A 87 -3.68 5.43 8.76
CA CYS A 87 -4.12 4.28 7.97
C CYS A 87 -5.31 4.64 7.10
N ARG A 88 -5.43 3.92 5.97
CA ARG A 88 -6.61 3.96 5.12
C ARG A 88 -7.28 2.60 5.10
N PHE A 89 -8.59 2.62 5.15
CA PHE A 89 -9.38 1.42 4.87
C PHE A 89 -9.41 1.18 3.35
N ILE A 90 -9.20 -0.05 2.93
CA ILE A 90 -9.27 -0.43 1.51
C ILE A 90 -10.61 -1.12 1.26
N PRO A 91 -11.53 -0.48 0.54
CA PRO A 91 -12.81 -1.12 0.21
C PRO A 91 -12.60 -2.36 -0.66
N MET A 92 -13.40 -3.38 -0.42
CA MET A 92 -13.44 -4.55 -1.29
C MET A 92 -14.00 -4.15 -2.65
N HIS A 93 -13.29 -4.50 -3.72
CA HIS A 93 -13.75 -4.26 -5.07
C HIS A 93 -14.23 -5.56 -5.69
N ARG A 94 -15.41 -5.50 -6.28
CA ARG A 94 -15.98 -6.59 -7.07
C ARG A 94 -16.11 -6.15 -8.51
N GLY A 95 -15.80 -7.06 -9.43
CA GLY A 95 -15.86 -6.79 -10.86
C GLY A 95 -14.49 -6.60 -11.46
N GLN A 96 -14.44 -5.89 -12.57
CA GLN A 96 -13.25 -5.73 -13.36
C GLN A 96 -12.27 -4.77 -12.71
N PHE A 97 -10.97 -5.10 -12.82
CA PHE A 97 -9.88 -4.20 -12.46
C PHE A 97 -9.34 -3.58 -13.73
N ARG A 98 -9.04 -2.28 -13.72
CA ARG A 98 -8.51 -1.60 -14.89
C ARG A 98 -7.64 -0.42 -14.47
N MET A 99 -6.42 -0.38 -15.02
CA MET A 99 -5.48 0.70 -14.77
C MET A 99 -4.69 0.99 -16.04
N ARG A 100 -4.38 2.27 -16.28
CA ARG A 100 -3.46 2.68 -17.34
C ARG A 100 -2.18 3.21 -16.72
N ILE A 101 -1.06 2.74 -17.22
CA ILE A 101 0.27 3.19 -16.81
C ILE A 101 0.92 3.95 -17.95
N TYR A 102 1.70 4.99 -17.60
CA TYR A 102 2.35 5.87 -18.57
C TYR A 102 3.83 6.00 -18.25
N GLU A 103 4.64 6.05 -19.30
CA GLU A 103 6.08 6.14 -19.20
C GLU A 103 6.53 7.46 -18.56
N LYS A 104 5.83 8.57 -18.84
CA LYS A 104 6.19 9.90 -18.40
C LYS A 104 5.12 10.50 -17.50
N GLU A 105 5.48 11.60 -16.83
CA GLU A 105 4.51 12.37 -16.04
C GLU A 105 3.39 12.93 -16.94
N ASN A 106 2.30 13.31 -16.32
CA ASN A 106 1.12 13.89 -16.98
C ASN A 106 0.57 13.04 -18.11
N PHE A 107 0.60 11.71 -17.94
CA PHE A 107 0.04 10.76 -18.89
C PHE A 107 0.73 10.81 -20.26
N GLY A 108 2.02 11.09 -20.25
CA GLY A 108 2.83 11.19 -21.46
C GLY A 108 3.59 9.89 -21.77
N GLY A 109 4.13 9.85 -22.99
CA GLY A 109 4.92 8.72 -23.45
C GLY A 109 4.10 7.47 -23.73
N GLN A 110 4.77 6.33 -23.66
CA GLN A 110 4.17 5.02 -23.92
C GLN A 110 3.12 4.71 -22.85
N MET A 111 1.99 4.14 -23.26
CA MET A 111 0.88 3.77 -22.38
C MET A 111 0.55 2.30 -22.51
N HIS A 112 0.23 1.66 -21.40
CA HIS A 112 -0.32 0.29 -21.38
C HIS A 112 -1.53 0.25 -20.47
N GLU A 113 -2.57 -0.44 -20.92
CA GLU A 113 -3.75 -0.73 -20.12
C GLU A 113 -3.62 -2.10 -19.51
N MET A 114 -3.92 -2.19 -18.22
CA MET A 114 -3.77 -3.41 -17.45
C MET A 114 -5.06 -3.79 -16.74
N MET A 115 -5.34 -5.08 -16.76
CA MET A 115 -6.51 -5.67 -16.11
C MET A 115 -6.12 -6.82 -15.18
N ASP A 116 -4.84 -7.19 -15.17
CA ASP A 116 -4.30 -8.32 -14.43
C ASP A 116 -3.03 -7.90 -13.68
N ASP A 117 -2.57 -8.80 -12.81
CA ASP A 117 -1.29 -8.63 -12.14
C ASP A 117 -0.14 -8.66 -13.15
N CYS A 118 0.92 -7.92 -12.85
CA CYS A 118 2.14 -7.93 -13.64
C CYS A 118 3.34 -8.05 -12.69
N ASP A 119 4.03 -9.17 -12.76
CA ASP A 119 5.17 -9.45 -11.89
C ASP A 119 6.49 -8.83 -12.40
N ASN A 120 6.54 -8.43 -13.66
CA ASN A 120 7.70 -7.76 -14.23
C ASN A 120 7.28 -6.86 -15.40
N MET A 121 7.22 -5.57 -15.13
CA MET A 121 6.79 -4.57 -16.10
C MET A 121 7.75 -4.44 -17.27
N MET A 122 9.05 -4.53 -17.00
CA MET A 122 10.08 -4.43 -18.03
C MET A 122 9.99 -5.59 -19.03
N GLU A 123 9.81 -6.82 -18.55
CA GLU A 123 9.66 -7.99 -19.43
C GLU A 123 8.38 -7.93 -20.25
N ARG A 124 7.26 -7.59 -19.60
CA ARG A 124 5.95 -7.68 -20.24
C ARG A 124 5.67 -6.54 -21.19
N TYR A 125 6.05 -5.31 -20.81
CA TYR A 125 5.71 -4.10 -21.56
C TYR A 125 6.90 -3.35 -22.11
N ARG A 126 8.12 -3.81 -21.80
CA ARG A 126 9.36 -3.11 -22.18
C ARG A 126 9.41 -1.67 -21.67
N MET A 127 8.71 -1.41 -20.57
CA MET A 127 8.64 -0.11 -19.94
C MET A 127 9.54 -0.11 -18.71
N SER A 128 10.58 0.72 -18.72
CA SER A 128 11.55 0.80 -17.61
C SER A 128 11.09 1.71 -16.47
N GLU A 129 10.14 2.60 -16.76
CA GLU A 129 9.63 3.56 -15.79
C GLU A 129 8.12 3.70 -15.93
N CYS A 130 7.45 3.88 -14.80
CA CYS A 130 6.07 4.33 -14.75
C CYS A 130 6.06 5.63 -13.94
N GLN A 131 5.78 6.76 -14.59
CA GLN A 131 5.81 8.07 -13.94
C GLN A 131 4.44 8.69 -13.71
N SER A 132 3.42 8.16 -14.33
CA SER A 132 2.03 8.53 -14.09
C SER A 132 1.12 7.35 -14.35
N CYS A 133 -0.08 7.39 -13.77
CA CYS A 133 -1.06 6.36 -14.01
C CYS A 133 -2.47 6.85 -13.77
N ASN A 134 -3.43 6.12 -14.31
CA ASN A 134 -4.84 6.35 -14.08
C ASN A 134 -5.49 5.03 -13.67
N VAL A 135 -5.95 4.97 -12.42
CA VAL A 135 -6.67 3.79 -11.91
C VAL A 135 -8.16 4.03 -12.15
N MET A 136 -8.74 3.26 -13.05
CA MET A 136 -10.14 3.39 -13.40
C MET A 136 -11.04 2.50 -12.53
N ASP A 137 -10.62 1.26 -12.31
CA ASP A 137 -11.43 0.29 -11.59
C ASP A 137 -10.55 -0.53 -10.64
N GLY A 138 -11.02 -0.65 -9.39
CA GLY A 138 -10.40 -1.46 -8.37
C GLY A 138 -9.26 -0.76 -7.63
N HIS A 139 -8.69 -1.48 -6.70
CA HIS A 139 -7.59 -1.01 -5.85
C HIS A 139 -6.36 -1.86 -6.14
N TRP A 140 -5.21 -1.21 -6.24
CA TRP A 140 -3.98 -1.85 -6.70
C TRP A 140 -2.83 -1.56 -5.75
N LEU A 141 -1.81 -2.45 -5.79
CA LEU A 141 -0.52 -2.20 -5.16
C LEU A 141 0.56 -2.18 -6.23
N MET A 142 1.44 -1.20 -6.16
CA MET A 142 2.63 -1.12 -7.01
C MET A 142 3.86 -1.38 -6.15
N TYR A 143 4.84 -2.05 -6.72
CA TYR A 143 6.07 -2.45 -6.03
C TYR A 143 7.29 -1.95 -6.77
N GLU A 144 8.30 -1.55 -6.01
CA GLU A 144 9.55 -1.01 -6.54
C GLU A 144 10.31 -2.04 -7.39
N GLN A 145 10.28 -3.30 -6.97
CA GLN A 145 11.03 -4.39 -7.61
C GLN A 145 10.11 -5.39 -8.31
N PRO A 146 10.64 -6.19 -9.23
CA PRO A 146 9.88 -7.31 -9.80
C PRO A 146 9.44 -8.30 -8.73
N SER A 147 8.45 -9.11 -9.06
CA SER A 147 7.91 -10.17 -8.20
C SER A 147 7.36 -9.66 -6.87
N TYR A 148 6.78 -8.46 -6.90
CA TYR A 148 6.07 -7.88 -5.75
C TYR A 148 6.97 -7.70 -4.53
N ARG A 149 8.15 -7.13 -4.75
CA ARG A 149 9.17 -6.91 -3.71
C ARG A 149 9.54 -5.43 -3.61
N GLY A 150 10.19 -5.10 -2.50
CA GLY A 150 10.63 -3.75 -2.21
C GLY A 150 9.48 -2.89 -1.68
N ARG A 151 9.66 -1.58 -1.77
CA ARG A 151 8.64 -0.66 -1.29
C ARG A 151 7.37 -0.79 -2.11
N MET A 152 6.24 -0.72 -1.42
CA MET A 152 4.94 -0.81 -2.07
C MET A 152 4.19 0.50 -1.93
N MET A 153 3.22 0.68 -2.82
CA MET A 153 2.37 1.86 -2.84
C MET A 153 0.94 1.48 -3.17
N TYR A 154 0.01 2.02 -2.38
CA TYR A 154 -1.41 1.83 -2.61
C TYR A 154 -1.91 2.80 -3.67
N MET A 155 -2.59 2.25 -4.68
CA MET A 155 -3.18 2.98 -5.79
C MET A 155 -4.69 2.76 -5.79
N ARG A 156 -5.42 3.75 -5.30
CA ARG A 156 -6.88 3.75 -5.34
C ARG A 156 -7.38 4.41 -6.63
N PRO A 157 -8.66 4.24 -6.99
CA PRO A 157 -9.21 4.88 -8.19
C PRO A 157 -8.93 6.37 -8.23
N GLY A 158 -8.44 6.85 -9.35
CA GLY A 158 -8.09 8.25 -9.55
C GLY A 158 -6.97 8.43 -10.54
N GLU A 159 -6.67 9.69 -10.80
CA GLU A 159 -5.57 10.10 -11.68
C GLU A 159 -4.34 10.46 -10.85
N TYR A 160 -3.19 9.93 -11.26
CA TYR A 160 -1.90 10.21 -10.64
C TYR A 160 -0.99 10.80 -11.72
N ARG A 161 -0.95 12.13 -11.81
CA ARG A 161 -0.17 12.86 -12.83
C ARG A 161 1.33 12.71 -12.65
N SER A 162 1.73 12.41 -11.41
CA SER A 162 3.09 12.09 -11.01
C SER A 162 3.00 11.02 -9.93
N MET A 163 3.97 10.14 -9.82
CA MET A 163 3.99 9.15 -8.74
C MET A 163 4.13 9.79 -7.36
N ARG A 164 4.52 11.06 -7.29
CA ARG A 164 4.48 11.84 -6.05
C ARG A 164 3.07 12.01 -5.50
N ASP A 165 2.07 12.07 -6.37
CA ASP A 165 0.66 12.18 -5.97
C ASP A 165 0.19 10.96 -5.21
N ALA A 166 0.88 9.84 -5.36
CA ALA A 166 0.58 8.60 -4.64
C ALA A 166 1.39 8.45 -3.35
N GLY A 167 2.24 9.42 -3.02
CA GLY A 167 2.98 9.47 -1.77
C GLY A 167 4.43 9.02 -1.84
N THR A 168 5.01 8.84 -3.04
CA THR A 168 6.43 8.54 -3.14
C THR A 168 7.27 9.80 -2.99
N SER A 169 8.43 9.64 -2.39
CA SER A 169 9.47 10.66 -2.41
C SER A 169 10.49 10.33 -3.50
N GLY A 170 10.57 11.17 -4.52
CA GLY A 170 11.65 11.11 -5.49
C GLY A 170 11.46 10.13 -6.64
N SER A 171 12.55 9.57 -7.12
CA SER A 171 12.65 8.80 -8.35
C SER A 171 12.40 7.30 -8.19
N THR A 172 11.44 6.93 -7.35
CA THR A 172 11.12 5.52 -7.16
C THR A 172 10.57 4.93 -8.46
N ARG A 173 11.20 3.87 -8.93
CA ARG A 173 10.76 3.11 -10.09
C ARG A 173 9.89 1.96 -9.64
N PHE A 174 8.81 1.71 -10.38
CA PHE A 174 7.92 0.58 -10.12
C PHE A 174 8.09 -0.46 -11.21
N ASN A 175 8.21 -1.72 -10.81
CA ASN A 175 8.48 -2.83 -11.70
C ASN A 175 7.46 -3.95 -11.64
N SER A 176 6.59 -3.95 -10.65
CA SER A 176 5.50 -4.91 -10.55
C SER A 176 4.29 -4.27 -9.89
N PHE A 177 3.12 -4.82 -10.18
CA PHE A 177 1.87 -4.38 -9.56
C PHE A 177 0.87 -5.50 -9.54
N ARG A 178 0.01 -5.47 -8.54
CA ARG A 178 -1.05 -6.45 -8.40
C ARG A 178 -2.36 -5.82 -7.99
N ARG A 179 -3.42 -6.49 -8.35
CA ARG A 179 -4.77 -6.17 -7.91
C ARG A 179 -4.91 -6.55 -6.44
N ILE A 180 -5.63 -5.73 -5.68
CA ILE A 180 -5.99 -6.10 -4.31
C ILE A 180 -7.26 -6.93 -4.40
N MET A 181 -7.10 -8.24 -4.45
CA MET A 181 -8.18 -9.22 -4.54
C MET A 181 -8.37 -9.99 -3.24
N ASP A 182 -7.63 -9.61 -2.20
CA ASP A 182 -7.69 -10.26 -0.91
C ASP A 182 -9.10 -10.17 -0.33
N MET A 183 -9.50 -11.24 0.38
CA MET A 183 -10.76 -11.25 1.10
C MET A 183 -10.63 -10.34 2.31
N CYS A 184 -11.19 -9.17 2.18
CA CYS A 184 -11.07 -8.13 3.20
C CYS A 184 -12.32 -8.00 4.05
#